data_4173c3135a7c8dd21cf6d89c525513e9
#
_entry.id   4173c3135a7c8dd21cf6d89c525513e9
#
_cell.length_a   1.000
_cell.length_b   1.000
_cell.length_c   1.000
_cell.angle_alpha   90.00
_cell.angle_beta   90.00
_cell.angle_gamma   90.00
#
_symmetry.space_group_name_H-M   'P 1'
#
loop_
_entity.id
_entity.type
_entity.pdbx_description
1 polymer ?
#
loop_
_entity_poly.entity_id
_entity_poly.type
_entity_poly.pdbx_seq_one_letter_code
_entity_poly.pdbx_strand_id
1 'polypeptide(L)'
;IGIDENKNIQKVSLSFYGNYAGTNWLGIDKFAEHYKAPLADATIDSVSVYFASTSTINPDAEIPMSINKVSASGQPGDVLATTSVRAGDLKYDADSVVATIFHFAEPVEIKKGEEFFVVIGPFPNGSLETSPYTSDDIAIYCLRRPVGSRSTVWQYLEDQDDSGVGLGTYQWLENVDDPTSMAIAPVISYDKPASTGISNITSSTGTEKKVVAVYSVSGQHTNSISDRGVYIVKFSDGTVRKVLGSKLKK
;
A
#
# COMPACT_ATOMS: atom_id res chain seq x y z
N ILE A 1 -12.44 9.46 -17.05
CA ILE A 1 -12.80 9.10 -15.65
C ILE A 1 -12.68 10.38 -14.84
N GLY A 2 -13.83 10.88 -14.33
CA GLY A 2 -13.86 12.16 -13.62
C GLY A 2 -13.44 12.02 -12.15
N ILE A 3 -12.14 11.96 -11.87
CA ILE A 3 -11.65 12.08 -10.50
C ILE A 3 -11.73 13.55 -10.11
N ASP A 4 -12.54 13.86 -9.09
CA ASP A 4 -12.70 15.21 -8.56
C ASP A 4 -11.35 15.71 -8.00
N GLU A 5 -10.83 16.76 -8.61
CA GLU A 5 -9.52 17.35 -8.25
C GLU A 5 -9.47 17.90 -6.81
N ASN A 6 -10.63 18.14 -6.21
CA ASN A 6 -10.73 18.70 -4.87
C ASN A 6 -10.83 17.61 -3.77
N LYS A 7 -10.90 16.34 -4.15
CA LYS A 7 -10.99 15.22 -3.21
C LYS A 7 -9.75 14.34 -3.26
N ASN A 8 -9.14 14.12 -2.11
CA ASN A 8 -7.97 13.24 -1.99
C ASN A 8 -8.35 11.75 -2.04
N ILE A 9 -9.56 11.41 -1.54
CA ILE A 9 -10.10 10.05 -1.52
C ILE A 9 -11.55 10.09 -1.97
N GLN A 10 -11.96 9.19 -2.86
CA GLN A 10 -13.31 9.21 -3.42
C GLN A 10 -13.73 7.85 -3.99
N LYS A 11 -15.05 7.59 -4.00
CA LYS A 11 -15.67 6.57 -4.85
C LYS A 11 -15.65 7.09 -6.28
N VAL A 12 -15.13 6.30 -7.21
CA VAL A 12 -15.14 6.63 -8.64
C VAL A 12 -16.12 5.70 -9.34
N SER A 13 -17.18 6.30 -9.91
CA SER A 13 -18.21 5.58 -10.66
C SER A 13 -18.03 5.80 -12.16
N LEU A 14 -18.25 4.76 -12.93
CA LEU A 14 -18.16 4.74 -14.39
C LEU A 14 -19.57 4.87 -15.03
N SER A 15 -20.34 5.85 -14.58
CA SER A 15 -21.74 6.04 -15.01
C SER A 15 -22.57 4.77 -14.84
N PHE A 16 -23.09 4.23 -15.94
CA PHE A 16 -23.93 3.01 -15.94
C PHE A 16 -23.12 1.70 -15.80
N TYR A 17 -21.78 1.77 -15.86
CA TYR A 17 -20.93 0.57 -15.89
C TYR A 17 -20.44 0.12 -14.50
N GLY A 18 -20.88 0.78 -13.43
CA GLY A 18 -20.48 0.42 -12.07
C GLY A 18 -19.27 1.20 -11.56
N ASN A 19 -18.40 0.55 -10.83
CA ASN A 19 -17.29 1.19 -10.13
C ASN A 19 -15.97 1.03 -10.89
N TYR A 20 -15.13 2.06 -10.84
CA TYR A 20 -13.78 2.03 -11.41
C TYR A 20 -12.90 0.95 -10.73
N ALA A 21 -13.03 0.78 -9.40
CA ALA A 21 -12.37 -0.25 -8.62
C ALA A 21 -13.41 -0.98 -7.76
N GLY A 22 -13.84 -2.16 -8.20
CA GLY A 22 -14.89 -2.93 -7.55
C GLY A 22 -15.87 -3.55 -8.54
N THR A 23 -17.12 -3.70 -8.13
CA THR A 23 -18.17 -4.26 -9.00
C THR A 23 -18.41 -3.38 -10.22
N ASN A 24 -18.39 -4.01 -11.39
CA ASN A 24 -18.54 -3.30 -12.67
C ASN A 24 -19.13 -4.24 -13.73
N TRP A 25 -19.56 -3.65 -14.87
CA TRP A 25 -20.06 -4.36 -16.04
C TRP A 25 -19.18 -4.18 -17.27
N LEU A 26 -17.93 -3.77 -17.07
CA LEU A 26 -16.94 -3.61 -18.14
C LEU A 26 -16.12 -4.88 -18.38
N GLY A 27 -16.42 -5.99 -17.68
CA GLY A 27 -15.61 -7.19 -17.77
C GLY A 27 -14.27 -7.10 -17.01
N ILE A 28 -14.13 -6.13 -16.12
CA ILE A 28 -12.94 -6.05 -15.25
C ILE A 28 -13.14 -7.04 -14.12
N ASP A 29 -12.38 -8.13 -14.15
CA ASP A 29 -12.48 -9.23 -13.19
C ASP A 29 -11.69 -8.94 -11.91
N LYS A 30 -10.48 -8.40 -12.04
CA LYS A 30 -9.58 -8.12 -10.92
C LYS A 30 -8.91 -6.77 -11.06
N PHE A 31 -8.47 -6.27 -9.93
CA PHE A 31 -7.68 -5.04 -9.82
C PHE A 31 -6.37 -5.33 -9.12
N ALA A 32 -5.31 -4.65 -9.53
CA ALA A 32 -4.02 -4.73 -8.86
C ALA A 32 -3.47 -3.35 -8.54
N GLU A 33 -2.90 -3.21 -7.35
CA GLU A 33 -2.15 -2.02 -6.93
C GLU A 33 -0.66 -2.35 -6.90
N HIS A 34 0.14 -1.55 -7.60
CA HIS A 34 1.58 -1.74 -7.73
C HIS A 34 2.35 -1.04 -6.61
N TYR A 35 3.20 -1.77 -5.94
CA TYR A 35 4.05 -1.27 -4.86
C TYR A 35 5.52 -1.30 -5.25
N LYS A 36 6.21 -0.19 -4.92
CA LYS A 36 7.66 -0.12 -5.06
C LYS A 36 8.36 -1.02 -4.06
N ALA A 37 9.55 -1.42 -4.44
CA ALA A 37 10.40 -2.28 -3.62
C ALA A 37 10.67 -1.70 -2.23
N PRO A 38 10.64 -2.53 -1.17
CA PRO A 38 11.03 -2.11 0.16
C PRO A 38 12.53 -1.81 0.22
N LEU A 39 12.92 -0.96 1.17
CA LEU A 39 14.32 -0.57 1.37
C LEU A 39 15.17 -1.64 2.08
N ALA A 40 14.53 -2.63 2.68
CA ALA A 40 15.12 -3.80 3.33
C ALA A 40 14.20 -5.00 3.11
N ASP A 41 14.67 -6.22 3.42
CA ASP A 41 13.80 -7.39 3.47
C ASP A 41 12.64 -7.14 4.42
N ALA A 42 11.45 -7.54 4.02
CA ALA A 42 10.21 -7.22 4.71
C ALA A 42 9.24 -8.40 4.66
N THR A 43 8.25 -8.38 5.53
CA THR A 43 7.11 -9.30 5.51
C THR A 43 5.80 -8.52 5.42
N ILE A 44 4.80 -9.10 4.78
CA ILE A 44 3.43 -8.60 4.73
C ILE A 44 2.55 -9.59 5.47
N ASP A 45 1.98 -9.20 6.60
CA ASP A 45 1.09 -10.04 7.40
C ASP A 45 -0.36 -9.89 6.99
N SER A 46 -0.73 -8.69 6.54
CA SER A 46 -2.09 -8.34 6.17
C SER A 46 -2.12 -7.14 5.22
N VAL A 47 -3.29 -6.95 4.63
CA VAL A 47 -3.58 -5.79 3.78
C VAL A 47 -4.86 -5.12 4.25
N SER A 48 -4.80 -3.82 4.48
CA SER A 48 -5.95 -2.98 4.77
C SER A 48 -6.56 -2.47 3.47
N VAL A 49 -7.85 -2.68 3.27
CA VAL A 49 -8.60 -2.15 2.12
C VAL A 49 -9.70 -1.23 2.64
N TYR A 50 -9.81 -0.05 2.06
CA TYR A 50 -10.80 0.95 2.42
C TYR A 50 -11.87 1.01 1.35
N PHE A 51 -13.07 0.54 1.71
CA PHE A 51 -14.21 0.50 0.79
C PHE A 51 -15.02 1.78 0.84
N ALA A 52 -15.49 2.22 -0.31
CA ALA A 52 -16.37 3.36 -0.51
C ALA A 52 -17.86 2.95 -0.59
N SER A 53 -18.12 1.66 -0.74
CA SER A 53 -19.42 1.02 -0.74
C SER A 53 -19.23 -0.48 -0.52
N THR A 54 -20.15 -1.13 0.19
CA THR A 54 -20.10 -2.57 0.49
C THR A 54 -21.50 -3.21 0.39
N SER A 55 -22.41 -2.59 -0.37
CA SER A 55 -23.73 -3.17 -0.58
C SER A 55 -23.61 -4.44 -1.42
N THR A 56 -24.18 -5.54 -0.92
CA THR A 56 -24.12 -6.83 -1.59
C THR A 56 -25.43 -7.63 -1.41
N ILE A 57 -25.85 -8.30 -2.47
CA ILE A 57 -26.91 -9.31 -2.44
C ILE A 57 -26.31 -10.72 -2.26
N ASN A 58 -24.97 -10.84 -2.31
CA ASN A 58 -24.23 -12.09 -2.18
C ASN A 58 -23.26 -12.04 -0.97
N PRO A 59 -23.78 -11.95 0.27
CA PRO A 59 -22.93 -11.73 1.45
C PRO A 59 -21.92 -12.87 1.72
N ASP A 60 -22.22 -14.07 1.26
CA ASP A 60 -21.34 -15.23 1.41
C ASP A 60 -20.32 -15.39 0.28
N ALA A 61 -20.36 -14.52 -0.74
CA ALA A 61 -19.36 -14.54 -1.80
C ALA A 61 -17.96 -14.18 -1.23
N GLU A 62 -16.96 -14.97 -1.57
CA GLU A 62 -15.58 -14.70 -1.20
C GLU A 62 -14.97 -13.67 -2.15
N ILE A 63 -14.33 -12.67 -1.58
CA ILE A 63 -13.52 -11.70 -2.32
C ILE A 63 -12.06 -12.07 -2.09
N PRO A 64 -11.42 -12.69 -3.08
CA PRO A 64 -10.03 -13.12 -2.95
C PRO A 64 -9.07 -11.96 -3.08
N MET A 65 -7.93 -12.12 -2.42
CA MET A 65 -6.79 -11.22 -2.53
C MET A 65 -5.51 -12.06 -2.64
N SER A 66 -4.52 -11.54 -3.38
CA SER A 66 -3.19 -12.14 -3.45
C SER A 66 -2.09 -11.09 -3.46
N ILE A 67 -0.91 -11.51 -3.01
CA ILE A 67 0.35 -10.80 -3.26
C ILE A 67 1.00 -11.49 -4.45
N ASN A 68 1.37 -10.71 -5.46
CA ASN A 68 1.97 -11.22 -6.68
C ASN A 68 3.34 -10.59 -6.94
N LYS A 69 4.24 -11.36 -7.51
CA LYS A 69 5.49 -10.83 -8.09
C LYS A 69 5.19 -9.93 -9.28
N VAL A 70 6.13 -9.06 -9.58
CA VAL A 70 6.15 -8.38 -10.87
C VAL A 70 6.74 -9.33 -11.91
N SER A 71 6.02 -9.58 -13.00
CA SER A 71 6.48 -10.40 -14.11
C SER A 71 7.56 -9.70 -14.95
N ALA A 72 8.20 -10.41 -15.85
CA ALA A 72 9.19 -9.82 -16.77
C ALA A 72 8.59 -8.73 -17.69
N SER A 73 7.28 -8.77 -17.94
CA SER A 73 6.54 -7.73 -18.69
C SER A 73 6.09 -6.54 -17.83
N GLY A 74 6.39 -6.55 -16.52
CA GLY A 74 6.00 -5.48 -15.59
C GLY A 74 4.57 -5.60 -15.05
N GLN A 75 3.86 -6.66 -15.39
CA GLN A 75 2.48 -6.95 -14.99
C GLN A 75 2.43 -7.81 -13.72
N PRO A 76 1.26 -7.95 -13.03
CA PRO A 76 1.07 -8.97 -12.03
C PRO A 76 1.43 -10.35 -12.55
N GLY A 77 2.36 -11.02 -11.88
CA GLY A 77 2.90 -12.33 -12.23
C GLY A 77 2.54 -13.40 -11.20
N ASP A 78 3.51 -14.26 -10.87
CA ASP A 78 3.33 -15.38 -9.96
C ASP A 78 2.77 -14.97 -8.60
N VAL A 79 1.81 -15.73 -8.11
CA VAL A 79 1.19 -15.56 -6.80
C VAL A 79 2.15 -16.02 -5.71
N LEU A 80 2.42 -15.18 -4.72
CA LEU A 80 3.19 -15.49 -3.52
C LEU A 80 2.32 -16.04 -2.39
N ALA A 81 1.16 -15.43 -2.19
CA ALA A 81 0.19 -15.86 -1.19
C ALA A 81 -1.21 -15.40 -1.55
N THR A 82 -2.23 -16.06 -0.98
CA THR A 82 -3.64 -15.73 -1.16
C THR A 82 -4.36 -15.66 0.17
N THR A 83 -5.41 -14.86 0.22
CA THR A 83 -6.38 -14.80 1.30
C THR A 83 -7.74 -14.38 0.74
N SER A 84 -8.79 -14.41 1.53
CA SER A 84 -10.11 -13.88 1.16
C SER A 84 -10.86 -13.34 2.36
N VAL A 85 -11.89 -12.54 2.08
CA VAL A 85 -12.89 -12.06 3.04
C VAL A 85 -14.26 -12.16 2.39
N ARG A 86 -15.29 -12.56 3.15
CA ARG A 86 -16.65 -12.60 2.61
C ARG A 86 -17.17 -11.19 2.33
N ALA A 87 -17.95 -11.05 1.29
CA ALA A 87 -18.55 -9.77 0.89
C ALA A 87 -19.40 -9.14 2.01
N GLY A 88 -20.10 -9.96 2.82
CA GLY A 88 -20.87 -9.51 3.97
C GLY A 88 -20.04 -9.04 5.17
N ASP A 89 -18.74 -9.34 5.21
CA ASP A 89 -17.83 -8.94 6.29
C ASP A 89 -17.03 -7.68 5.94
N LEU A 90 -17.24 -7.11 4.73
CA LEU A 90 -16.61 -5.86 4.33
C LEU A 90 -17.07 -4.70 5.22
N LYS A 91 -16.18 -3.78 5.51
CA LYS A 91 -16.45 -2.62 6.38
C LYS A 91 -16.58 -1.35 5.56
N TYR A 92 -17.64 -0.63 5.80
CA TYR A 92 -17.90 0.71 5.29
C TYR A 92 -18.61 1.53 6.35
N ASP A 93 -18.26 2.79 6.47
CA ASP A 93 -18.90 3.76 7.33
C ASP A 93 -19.00 5.10 6.56
N ALA A 94 -20.16 5.73 6.58
CA ALA A 94 -20.40 6.97 5.83
C ALA A 94 -19.69 8.19 6.44
N ASP A 95 -19.43 8.16 7.74
CA ASP A 95 -18.89 9.27 8.52
C ASP A 95 -17.39 9.12 8.78
N SER A 96 -16.83 7.92 8.56
CA SER A 96 -15.43 7.64 8.81
C SER A 96 -14.82 6.65 7.81
N VAL A 97 -13.51 6.74 7.61
CA VAL A 97 -12.77 5.81 6.75
C VAL A 97 -12.35 4.60 7.60
N VAL A 98 -13.00 3.46 7.37
CA VAL A 98 -12.75 2.20 8.11
C VAL A 98 -12.11 1.17 7.18
N ALA A 99 -11.19 0.36 7.70
CA ALA A 99 -10.51 -0.67 6.94
C ALA A 99 -11.19 -2.04 7.11
N THR A 100 -11.29 -2.79 6.01
CA THR A 100 -11.40 -4.25 6.04
C THR A 100 -9.98 -4.82 5.97
N ILE A 101 -9.67 -5.76 6.86
CA ILE A 101 -8.33 -6.35 6.93
C ILE A 101 -8.36 -7.75 6.30
N PHE A 102 -7.51 -7.95 5.31
CA PHE A 102 -7.23 -9.24 4.70
C PHE A 102 -5.96 -9.82 5.35
N HIS A 103 -6.10 -10.88 6.14
CA HIS A 103 -4.97 -11.52 6.81
C HIS A 103 -4.48 -12.71 6.00
N PHE A 104 -3.17 -12.82 5.81
CA PHE A 104 -2.54 -14.02 5.26
C PHE A 104 -2.31 -15.05 6.38
N ALA A 105 -2.42 -16.34 6.04
CA ALA A 105 -2.20 -17.42 7.00
C ALA A 105 -0.74 -17.44 7.51
N GLU A 106 0.19 -17.06 6.64
CA GLU A 106 1.62 -16.92 6.95
C GLU A 106 2.10 -15.57 6.40
N PRO A 107 3.07 -14.91 7.06
CA PRO A 107 3.68 -13.70 6.55
C PRO A 107 4.32 -13.90 5.17
N VAL A 108 4.08 -12.98 4.26
CA VAL A 108 4.60 -13.02 2.88
C VAL A 108 5.93 -12.29 2.82
N GLU A 109 7.01 -13.01 2.50
CA GLU A 109 8.34 -12.40 2.36
C GLU A 109 8.46 -11.61 1.06
N ILE A 110 8.95 -10.36 1.18
CA ILE A 110 9.33 -9.50 0.06
C ILE A 110 10.80 -9.10 0.25
N LYS A 111 11.65 -9.45 -0.69
CA LYS A 111 13.08 -9.12 -0.59
C LYS A 111 13.34 -7.66 -0.94
N LYS A 112 14.39 -7.11 -0.36
CA LYS A 112 14.89 -5.77 -0.71
C LYS A 112 15.07 -5.64 -2.23
N GLY A 113 14.46 -4.61 -2.80
CA GLY A 113 14.57 -4.32 -4.23
C GLY A 113 13.53 -5.05 -5.10
N GLU A 114 12.69 -5.93 -4.53
CA GLU A 114 11.60 -6.59 -5.25
C GLU A 114 10.32 -5.76 -5.17
N GLU A 115 9.79 -5.37 -6.30
CA GLU A 115 8.47 -4.76 -6.42
C GLU A 115 7.40 -5.86 -6.39
N PHE A 116 6.18 -5.51 -5.98
CA PHE A 116 5.09 -6.46 -5.90
C PHE A 116 3.74 -5.82 -6.22
N PHE A 117 2.74 -6.65 -6.45
CA PHE A 117 1.35 -6.25 -6.58
C PHE A 117 0.51 -6.82 -5.43
N VAL A 118 -0.48 -6.05 -5.01
CA VAL A 118 -1.65 -6.56 -4.30
C VAL A 118 -2.77 -6.66 -5.30
N VAL A 119 -3.26 -7.88 -5.54
CA VAL A 119 -4.36 -8.17 -6.47
C VAL A 119 -5.61 -8.47 -5.67
N ILE A 120 -6.74 -7.89 -6.01
CA ILE A 120 -8.05 -8.11 -5.37
C ILE A 120 -9.12 -8.40 -6.42
N GLY A 121 -10.02 -9.29 -6.11
CA GLY A 121 -11.11 -9.76 -6.96
C GLY A 121 -10.90 -11.20 -7.46
N PRO A 122 -11.91 -11.79 -8.13
CA PRO A 122 -13.10 -11.13 -8.66
C PRO A 122 -14.04 -10.63 -7.55
N PHE A 123 -14.80 -9.59 -7.90
CA PHE A 123 -15.92 -9.14 -7.08
C PHE A 123 -17.20 -9.82 -7.52
N PRO A 124 -18.18 -10.06 -6.62
CA PRO A 124 -19.49 -10.49 -7.05
C PRO A 124 -20.11 -9.40 -7.90
N ASN A 125 -20.26 -9.66 -9.18
CA ASN A 125 -20.89 -8.76 -10.13
C ASN A 125 -22.35 -9.17 -10.30
N GLY A 126 -23.25 -8.20 -10.23
CA GLY A 126 -24.64 -8.43 -10.61
C GLY A 126 -24.71 -8.84 -12.09
N SER A 127 -25.66 -9.72 -12.41
CA SER A 127 -25.95 -10.05 -13.81
C SER A 127 -26.46 -8.80 -14.54
N LEU A 128 -26.02 -8.61 -15.81
CA LEU A 128 -26.58 -7.58 -16.70
C LEU A 128 -28.11 -7.73 -16.90
N GLU A 129 -28.65 -8.91 -16.62
CA GLU A 129 -30.10 -9.22 -16.71
C GLU A 129 -30.85 -8.72 -15.47
N THR A 130 -30.17 -8.43 -14.36
CA THR A 130 -30.80 -7.87 -13.16
C THR A 130 -30.68 -6.36 -13.16
N SER A 131 -31.76 -5.68 -12.76
CA SER A 131 -31.76 -4.21 -12.65
C SER A 131 -30.54 -3.72 -11.84
N PRO A 132 -29.84 -2.64 -12.25
CA PRO A 132 -28.71 -2.07 -11.52
C PRO A 132 -29.02 -1.72 -10.06
N TYR A 133 -30.29 -1.62 -9.69
CA TYR A 133 -30.74 -1.33 -8.33
C TYR A 133 -30.77 -2.56 -7.41
N THR A 134 -30.54 -3.77 -7.93
CA THR A 134 -30.52 -5.02 -7.16
C THR A 134 -29.19 -5.75 -7.23
N SER A 135 -28.16 -5.15 -7.84
CA SER A 135 -26.83 -5.73 -7.97
C SER A 135 -25.92 -5.33 -6.82
N ASP A 136 -24.84 -6.10 -6.66
CA ASP A 136 -23.78 -5.74 -5.73
C ASP A 136 -23.18 -4.36 -6.10
N ASP A 137 -22.95 -3.53 -5.10
CA ASP A 137 -22.26 -2.23 -5.21
C ASP A 137 -21.10 -2.21 -4.20
N ILE A 138 -20.05 -2.91 -4.54
CA ILE A 138 -18.79 -2.91 -3.78
C ILE A 138 -17.79 -2.03 -4.51
N ALA A 139 -17.25 -1.05 -3.84
CA ALA A 139 -16.28 -0.12 -4.41
C ALA A 139 -15.13 0.14 -3.44
N ILE A 140 -13.90 0.13 -3.94
CA ILE A 140 -12.71 0.58 -3.22
C ILE A 140 -12.58 2.09 -3.43
N TYR A 141 -12.19 2.82 -2.39
CA TYR A 141 -11.80 4.22 -2.53
C TYR A 141 -10.61 4.36 -3.47
N CYS A 142 -10.66 5.37 -4.34
CA CYS A 142 -9.55 5.77 -5.19
C CYS A 142 -8.92 7.05 -4.65
N LEU A 143 -7.59 7.13 -4.78
CA LEU A 143 -6.79 8.28 -4.40
C LEU A 143 -6.18 8.89 -5.65
N ARG A 144 -6.23 10.21 -5.74
CA ARG A 144 -5.54 10.94 -6.80
C ARG A 144 -4.04 10.98 -6.50
N ARG A 145 -3.25 10.63 -7.46
CA ARG A 145 -1.79 10.80 -7.38
C ARG A 145 -1.39 12.21 -7.86
N PRO A 146 -0.21 12.71 -7.47
CA PRO A 146 0.27 14.01 -7.95
C PRO A 146 0.30 14.10 -9.47
N VAL A 147 0.03 15.29 -10.00
CA VAL A 147 0.10 15.56 -11.45
C VAL A 147 1.48 15.19 -11.99
N GLY A 148 1.51 14.46 -13.10
CA GLY A 148 2.73 13.94 -13.71
C GLY A 148 3.21 12.59 -13.15
N SER A 149 2.54 12.04 -12.12
CA SER A 149 2.76 10.66 -11.69
C SER A 149 2.09 9.68 -12.65
N ARG A 150 2.59 8.43 -12.69
CA ARG A 150 1.84 7.31 -13.30
C ARG A 150 0.81 6.77 -12.32
N SER A 151 -0.24 6.17 -12.83
CA SER A 151 -1.13 5.33 -12.04
C SER A 151 -0.37 4.12 -11.47
N THR A 152 -0.84 3.58 -10.35
CA THR A 152 -0.36 2.31 -9.79
C THR A 152 -1.41 1.21 -9.95
N VAL A 153 -2.56 1.55 -10.55
CA VAL A 153 -3.69 0.65 -10.75
C VAL A 153 -3.54 -0.11 -12.06
N TRP A 154 -3.73 -1.42 -11.97
CA TRP A 154 -3.86 -2.33 -13.11
C TRP A 154 -5.22 -3.01 -13.04
N GLN A 155 -5.78 -3.31 -14.21
CA GLN A 155 -7.07 -3.94 -14.38
C GLN A 155 -6.91 -5.24 -15.17
N TYR A 156 -7.49 -6.33 -14.69
CA TYR A 156 -7.56 -7.61 -15.39
C TYR A 156 -8.88 -7.64 -16.15
N LEU A 157 -8.80 -7.38 -17.44
CA LEU A 157 -9.94 -7.12 -18.30
C LEU A 157 -10.14 -8.28 -19.26
N GLU A 158 -11.39 -8.68 -19.46
CA GLU A 158 -11.75 -9.61 -20.50
C GLU A 158 -11.62 -8.97 -21.88
N ASP A 159 -10.95 -9.68 -22.80
CA ASP A 159 -10.91 -9.28 -24.19
C ASP A 159 -12.31 -9.34 -24.78
N GLN A 160 -12.66 -8.37 -25.58
CA GLN A 160 -13.97 -8.27 -26.23
C GLN A 160 -13.78 -8.25 -27.76
N ASP A 161 -14.75 -8.80 -28.49
CA ASP A 161 -14.81 -8.63 -29.92
C ASP A 161 -15.31 -7.22 -30.32
N ASP A 162 -15.37 -6.95 -31.61
CA ASP A 162 -15.84 -5.67 -32.16
C ASP A 162 -17.30 -5.34 -31.79
N SER A 163 -18.06 -6.31 -31.32
CA SER A 163 -19.45 -6.15 -30.85
C SER A 163 -19.54 -5.96 -29.33
N GLY A 164 -18.42 -6.03 -28.61
CA GLY A 164 -18.36 -5.94 -27.15
C GLY A 164 -18.71 -7.24 -26.44
N VAL A 165 -18.68 -8.37 -27.13
CA VAL A 165 -18.90 -9.69 -26.54
C VAL A 165 -17.58 -10.22 -25.98
N GLY A 166 -17.59 -10.68 -24.73
CA GLY A 166 -16.43 -11.26 -24.06
C GLY A 166 -15.93 -12.52 -24.77
N LEU A 167 -14.62 -12.63 -24.96
CA LEU A 167 -13.95 -13.74 -25.64
C LEU A 167 -13.47 -14.84 -24.68
N GLY A 168 -13.65 -14.68 -23.37
CA GLY A 168 -13.17 -15.61 -22.34
C GLY A 168 -11.65 -15.58 -22.16
N THR A 169 -10.95 -14.64 -22.81
CA THR A 169 -9.53 -14.37 -22.62
C THR A 169 -9.35 -13.08 -21.86
N TYR A 170 -8.35 -13.02 -20.98
CA TYR A 170 -8.13 -11.89 -20.08
C TYR A 170 -6.71 -11.40 -20.14
N GLN A 171 -6.51 -10.11 -20.02
CA GLN A 171 -5.19 -9.49 -19.96
C GLN A 171 -5.11 -8.40 -18.88
N TRP A 172 -3.89 -8.18 -18.39
CA TRP A 172 -3.61 -7.06 -17.49
C TRP A 172 -3.36 -5.78 -18.31
N LEU A 173 -4.09 -4.73 -17.99
CA LEU A 173 -3.91 -3.39 -18.54
C LEU A 173 -3.53 -2.41 -17.44
N GLU A 174 -2.43 -1.66 -17.64
CA GLU A 174 -2.08 -0.52 -16.81
C GLU A 174 -3.05 0.63 -17.09
N ASN A 175 -3.62 1.22 -16.05
CA ASN A 175 -4.37 2.46 -16.23
C ASN A 175 -3.38 3.63 -16.40
N VAL A 176 -3.25 4.11 -17.63
CA VAL A 176 -2.28 5.17 -17.97
C VAL A 176 -2.89 6.56 -18.01
N ASP A 177 -4.21 6.66 -18.13
CA ASP A 177 -4.89 7.93 -18.45
C ASP A 177 -5.03 8.85 -17.24
N ASP A 178 -5.26 8.30 -16.05
CA ASP A 178 -5.44 9.07 -14.82
C ASP A 178 -4.45 8.63 -13.74
N PRO A 179 -3.69 9.54 -13.13
CA PRO A 179 -2.75 9.22 -12.05
C PRO A 179 -3.51 8.83 -10.77
N THR A 180 -3.86 7.56 -10.67
CA THR A 180 -4.71 6.99 -9.63
C THR A 180 -4.00 5.90 -8.85
N SER A 181 -4.35 5.73 -7.59
CA SER A 181 -4.10 4.54 -6.78
C SER A 181 -5.38 4.13 -6.05
N MET A 182 -5.50 2.86 -5.72
CA MET A 182 -6.57 2.36 -4.85
C MET A 182 -6.18 2.54 -3.38
N ALA A 183 -7.17 2.70 -2.51
CA ALA A 183 -6.96 2.75 -1.06
C ALA A 183 -6.74 1.34 -0.49
N ILE A 184 -5.65 0.74 -0.89
CA ILE A 184 -5.16 -0.57 -0.43
C ILE A 184 -3.82 -0.32 0.25
N ALA A 185 -3.62 -0.83 1.45
CA ALA A 185 -2.42 -0.57 2.25
C ALA A 185 -1.88 -1.87 2.88
N PRO A 186 -0.84 -2.47 2.30
CA PRO A 186 -0.17 -3.62 2.92
C PRO A 186 0.48 -3.19 4.24
N VAL A 187 0.32 -4.01 5.28
CA VAL A 187 1.00 -3.85 6.57
C VAL A 187 2.37 -4.50 6.45
N ILE A 188 3.40 -3.67 6.33
CA ILE A 188 4.77 -4.10 6.07
C ILE A 188 5.58 -4.08 7.37
N SER A 189 6.10 -5.22 7.75
CA SER A 189 7.06 -5.38 8.85
C SER A 189 8.45 -5.58 8.27
N TYR A 190 9.41 -4.78 8.73
CA TYR A 190 10.81 -4.96 8.36
C TYR A 190 11.51 -5.82 9.39
N ASP A 191 12.28 -6.80 8.91
CA ASP A 191 13.29 -7.42 9.77
C ASP A 191 14.14 -6.30 10.35
N LYS A 192 14.17 -6.23 11.69
CA LYS A 192 14.92 -5.19 12.38
C LYS A 192 16.34 -5.17 11.82
N PRO A 193 16.74 -4.17 11.00
CA PRO A 193 18.14 -4.11 10.61
C PRO A 193 18.92 -4.08 11.90
N ALA A 194 19.92 -4.93 12.02
CA ALA A 194 20.82 -4.92 13.17
C ALA A 194 21.21 -3.48 13.45
N SER A 195 20.51 -2.88 14.39
CA SER A 195 20.52 -1.50 14.85
C SER A 195 21.42 -0.51 14.06
N THR A 196 20.86 0.14 13.06
CA THR A 196 21.35 1.45 12.63
C THR A 196 20.67 2.58 13.43
N GLY A 197 19.98 2.25 14.49
CA GLY A 197 19.35 3.20 15.41
C GLY A 197 20.00 3.10 16.77
N ILE A 198 20.39 4.17 17.37
CA ILE A 198 20.66 4.42 18.78
C ILE A 198 20.73 3.12 19.61
N SER A 199 21.84 2.39 19.51
CA SER A 199 22.15 1.36 20.49
C SER A 199 22.15 2.05 21.86
N ASN A 200 21.34 1.56 22.79
CA ASN A 200 21.46 1.92 24.19
C ASN A 200 22.95 1.83 24.55
N ILE A 201 23.52 2.92 25.03
CA ILE A 201 24.87 2.94 25.56
C ILE A 201 24.82 2.11 26.83
N THR A 202 24.94 0.80 26.71
CA THR A 202 25.44 -0.01 27.80
C THR A 202 26.91 0.37 27.93
N SER A 203 27.25 0.97 29.03
CA SER A 203 28.62 1.27 29.43
C SER A 203 29.46 -0.02 29.37
N SER A 204 30.10 -0.27 28.23
CA SER A 204 31.22 -1.20 28.20
C SER A 204 32.38 -0.49 28.89
N THR A 205 32.81 -1.02 30.01
CA THR A 205 34.06 -0.71 30.68
C THR A 205 35.20 -0.86 29.70
N GLY A 206 35.72 0.24 29.18
CA GLY A 206 36.88 0.23 28.29
C GLY A 206 37.09 1.58 27.63
N THR A 207 38.06 2.37 28.14
CA THR A 207 38.58 3.64 27.66
C THR A 207 37.53 4.74 27.42
N GLU A 208 37.56 5.75 28.27
CA GLU A 208 36.68 6.93 28.13
C GLU A 208 36.91 7.60 26.79
N LYS A 209 35.91 7.48 25.92
CA LYS A 209 35.90 8.19 24.65
C LYS A 209 35.59 9.66 24.93
N LYS A 210 36.52 10.53 24.66
CA LYS A 210 36.36 11.99 24.82
C LYS A 210 35.57 12.54 23.63
N VAL A 211 34.61 13.45 23.91
CA VAL A 211 33.94 14.24 22.88
C VAL A 211 34.93 15.22 22.28
N VAL A 212 35.12 15.17 20.97
CA VAL A 212 36.04 16.04 20.22
C VAL A 212 35.29 17.20 19.58
N ALA A 213 34.07 16.96 19.09
CA ALA A 213 33.28 18.01 18.47
C ALA A 213 31.77 17.66 18.56
N VAL A 214 30.93 18.69 18.62
CA VAL A 214 29.48 18.60 18.62
C VAL A 214 28.95 19.44 17.47
N TYR A 215 28.02 18.85 16.71
CA TYR A 215 27.37 19.51 15.58
C TYR A 215 25.85 19.48 15.76
N SER A 216 25.15 20.51 15.27
CA SER A 216 23.71 20.47 15.08
C SER A 216 23.31 19.42 14.05
N VAL A 217 22.04 19.08 13.97
CA VAL A 217 21.52 18.18 12.91
C VAL A 217 21.66 18.77 11.51
N SER A 218 21.85 20.08 11.38
CA SER A 218 22.18 20.77 10.11
C SER A 218 23.69 20.76 9.78
N GLY A 219 24.52 20.09 10.60
CA GLY A 219 25.95 19.96 10.36
C GLY A 219 26.78 21.15 10.85
N GLN A 220 26.21 22.15 11.51
CA GLN A 220 26.96 23.30 12.07
C GLN A 220 27.60 22.91 13.39
N HIS A 221 28.90 23.23 13.55
CA HIS A 221 29.59 23.08 14.83
C HIS A 221 28.94 23.95 15.91
N THR A 222 28.70 23.41 17.09
CA THR A 222 28.03 24.14 18.18
C THR A 222 28.69 23.84 19.54
N ASN A 223 28.86 24.89 20.33
CA ASN A 223 29.27 24.82 21.73
C ASN A 223 28.06 25.02 22.68
N SER A 224 26.90 25.35 22.13
CA SER A 224 25.65 25.54 22.89
C SER A 224 24.78 24.31 22.81
N ILE A 225 24.56 23.64 23.93
CA ILE A 225 23.82 22.40 24.01
C ILE A 225 22.54 22.61 24.82
N SER A 226 21.39 22.42 24.16
CA SER A 226 20.08 22.41 24.80
C SER A 226 19.72 20.99 25.24
N ASP A 227 19.15 20.81 26.41
CA ASP A 227 18.77 19.49 26.96
C ASP A 227 17.80 18.72 26.05
N ARG A 228 16.94 19.43 25.33
CA ARG A 228 15.95 18.87 24.39
C ARG A 228 16.47 18.77 22.94
N GLY A 229 17.70 19.27 22.70
CA GLY A 229 18.31 19.27 21.37
C GLY A 229 18.88 17.89 21.00
N VAL A 230 18.92 17.61 19.70
CA VAL A 230 19.58 16.43 19.14
C VAL A 230 20.85 16.89 18.43
N TYR A 231 21.99 16.23 18.69
CA TYR A 231 23.30 16.61 18.22
C TYR A 231 24.04 15.44 17.59
N ILE A 232 24.93 15.74 16.66
CA ILE A 232 25.88 14.80 16.08
C ILE A 232 27.21 15.01 16.83
N VAL A 233 27.68 13.99 17.52
CA VAL A 233 28.86 14.03 18.38
C VAL A 233 29.97 13.20 17.77
N LYS A 234 31.15 13.80 17.57
CA LYS A 234 32.37 13.13 17.16
C LYS A 234 33.25 12.83 18.38
N PHE A 235 33.66 11.59 18.52
CA PHE A 235 34.51 11.11 19.62
C PHE A 235 35.99 11.00 19.21
N SER A 236 36.87 10.89 20.20
CA SER A 236 38.32 10.81 20.03
C SER A 236 38.83 9.57 19.25
N ASP A 237 38.00 8.54 19.19
CA ASP A 237 38.24 7.31 18.40
C ASP A 237 37.77 7.41 16.94
N GLY A 238 37.34 8.61 16.49
CA GLY A 238 36.83 8.87 15.15
C GLY A 238 35.35 8.49 14.97
N THR A 239 34.70 7.85 15.94
CA THR A 239 33.28 7.49 15.84
C THR A 239 32.40 8.74 15.92
N VAL A 240 31.26 8.70 15.20
CA VAL A 240 30.27 9.77 15.19
C VAL A 240 28.94 9.19 15.65
N ARG A 241 28.25 9.87 16.57
CA ARG A 241 26.96 9.42 17.11
C ARG A 241 25.96 10.57 17.21
N LYS A 242 24.68 10.23 17.09
CA LYS A 242 23.56 11.13 17.37
C LYS A 242 23.20 11.01 18.86
N VAL A 243 23.19 12.12 19.58
CA VAL A 243 23.04 12.15 21.03
C VAL A 243 22.03 13.24 21.43
N LEU A 244 21.18 12.97 22.44
CA LEU A 244 20.34 14.00 23.06
C LEU A 244 21.18 14.91 23.94
N GLY A 245 20.92 16.22 23.92
CA GLY A 245 21.67 17.21 24.68
C GLY A 245 21.69 16.96 26.19
N SER A 246 20.60 16.40 26.75
CA SER A 246 20.55 15.98 28.15
C SER A 246 21.60 14.94 28.55
N LYS A 247 22.15 14.19 27.59
CA LYS A 247 23.20 13.19 27.81
C LYS A 247 24.62 13.73 27.61
N LEU A 248 24.75 14.97 27.13
CA LEU A 248 26.04 15.62 26.88
C LEU A 248 26.50 16.56 28.02
N LYS A 249 25.61 16.86 28.94
CA LYS A 249 25.87 17.78 30.08
C LYS A 249 26.28 17.08 31.37
N LYS A 250 26.74 15.84 31.30
CA LYS A 250 27.28 15.12 32.48
C LYS A 250 28.77 15.27 32.60
#